data_109aeee124f8765b5fc6ece3400121d3
#
_entry.id   109aeee124f8765b5fc6ece3400121d3
#
_cell.length_a   1.000
_cell.length_b   1.000
_cell.length_c   1.000
_cell.angle_alpha   90.00
_cell.angle_beta   90.00
_cell.angle_gamma   90.00
#
_symmetry.space_group_name_H-M   'P 1'
#
loop_
_entity.id
_entity.type
_entity.pdbx_description
1 polymer ?
#
loop_
_entity_poly.entity_id
_entity_poly.type
_entity_poly.pdbx_seq_one_letter_code
_entity_poly.pdbx_strand_id
1 'polypeptide(L)'
;MDGVTAVVGLIILVGLIGIIVPLLPGLPLIWAAVLLWASESQTTAGWVVFGTATILALLGLLLQYLLPGRRLAKDGISMSTTLAGAALALVGFFVIPVVGIFLGFVLGVYLSQRSKLGTHEAAWPSTKQALRAIAMSIGIEFFTGLTIAGTWVIGVFATA
;
A
#
# COMPACT_ATOMS: atom_id res chain seq x y z
N MET A 1 -10.71 10.48 27.04
CA MET A 1 -10.01 10.43 25.75
C MET A 1 -9.56 11.85 25.46
N ASP A 2 -8.27 12.05 25.41
CA ASP A 2 -7.69 13.38 25.15
C ASP A 2 -7.96 13.77 23.69
N GLY A 3 -8.07 15.08 23.41
CA GLY A 3 -8.35 15.58 22.07
C GLY A 3 -7.38 15.03 21.01
N VAL A 4 -6.11 14.81 21.39
CA VAL A 4 -5.07 14.23 20.53
C VAL A 4 -5.44 12.80 20.11
N THR A 5 -5.88 11.95 21.04
CA THR A 5 -6.29 10.57 20.76
C THR A 5 -7.45 10.53 19.75
N ALA A 6 -8.41 11.45 19.86
CA ALA A 6 -9.52 11.53 18.91
C ALA A 6 -9.04 11.98 17.52
N VAL A 7 -8.17 12.97 17.44
CA VAL A 7 -7.57 13.43 16.16
C VAL A 7 -6.76 12.32 15.51
N VAL A 8 -5.93 11.62 16.26
CA VAL A 8 -5.14 10.49 15.75
C VAL A 8 -6.04 9.37 15.23
N GLY A 9 -7.11 9.04 15.96
CA GLY A 9 -8.11 8.07 15.49
C GLY A 9 -8.74 8.47 14.15
N LEU A 10 -9.09 9.74 13.99
CA LEU A 10 -9.61 10.27 12.71
C LEU A 10 -8.57 10.15 11.58
N ILE A 11 -7.29 10.50 11.83
CA ILE A 11 -6.23 10.38 10.84
C ILE A 11 -6.02 8.91 10.44
N ILE A 12 -6.07 7.96 11.39
CA ILE A 12 -5.98 6.52 11.11
C ILE A 12 -7.15 6.07 10.23
N LEU A 13 -8.38 6.49 10.53
CA LEU A 13 -9.56 6.18 9.71
C LEU A 13 -9.42 6.74 8.28
N VAL A 14 -8.98 7.99 8.14
CA VAL A 14 -8.70 8.60 6.82
C VAL A 14 -7.60 7.81 6.09
N GLY A 15 -6.56 7.38 6.79
CA GLY A 15 -5.50 6.52 6.24
C GLY A 15 -6.04 5.18 5.72
N LEU A 16 -6.88 4.50 6.48
CA LEU A 16 -7.51 3.23 6.07
C LEU A 16 -8.41 3.42 4.85
N ILE A 17 -9.20 4.48 4.82
CA ILE A 17 -10.02 4.83 3.64
C ILE A 17 -9.12 5.15 2.45
N GLY A 18 -8.02 5.88 2.67
CA GLY A 18 -7.04 6.24 1.65
C GLY A 18 -6.34 5.05 1.00
N ILE A 19 -6.17 3.94 1.74
CA ILE A 19 -5.66 2.68 1.17
C ILE A 19 -6.66 2.07 0.18
N ILE A 20 -7.95 2.08 0.52
CA ILE A 20 -9.03 1.52 -0.33
C ILE A 20 -9.24 2.40 -1.55
N VAL A 21 -9.25 3.70 -1.35
CA VAL A 21 -9.32 4.69 -2.42
C VAL A 21 -7.91 5.25 -2.62
N PRO A 22 -7.14 4.76 -3.61
CA PRO A 22 -5.72 5.05 -3.73
C PRO A 22 -5.45 6.51 -4.16
N LEU A 23 -5.89 7.45 -3.35
CA LEU A 23 -5.67 8.89 -3.50
C LEU A 23 -4.64 9.42 -2.48
N LEU A 24 -4.49 8.73 -1.35
CA LEU A 24 -3.60 9.12 -0.26
C LEU A 24 -2.64 7.97 0.10
N PRO A 25 -1.42 8.28 0.51
CA PRO A 25 -0.48 7.27 1.00
C PRO A 25 -0.93 6.76 2.38
N GLY A 26 -1.86 5.78 2.40
CA GLY A 26 -2.58 5.38 3.61
C GLY A 26 -1.69 4.86 4.73
N LEU A 27 -0.79 3.92 4.43
CA LEU A 27 0.10 3.34 5.45
C LEU A 27 1.07 4.37 6.07
N PRO A 28 1.75 5.25 5.31
CA PRO A 28 2.53 6.34 5.87
C PRO A 28 1.71 7.29 6.74
N LEU A 29 0.45 7.56 6.37
CA LEU A 29 -0.42 8.43 7.15
C LEU A 29 -0.79 7.79 8.49
N ILE A 30 -1.14 6.50 8.51
CA ILE A 30 -1.41 5.74 9.74
C ILE A 30 -0.17 5.70 10.63
N TRP A 31 1.00 5.44 10.06
CA TRP A 31 2.27 5.42 10.79
C TRP A 31 2.59 6.77 11.43
N ALA A 32 2.44 7.87 10.68
CA ALA A 32 2.64 9.23 11.19
C ALA A 32 1.64 9.59 12.30
N ALA A 33 0.39 9.14 12.20
CA ALA A 33 -0.62 9.34 13.24
C ALA A 33 -0.24 8.64 14.56
N VAL A 34 0.28 7.40 14.47
CA VAL A 34 0.76 6.68 15.66
C VAL A 34 2.01 7.34 16.26
N LEU A 35 2.91 7.89 15.43
CA LEU A 35 4.06 8.67 15.90
C LEU A 35 3.60 9.92 16.67
N LEU A 36 2.62 10.65 16.12
CA LEU A 36 2.04 11.82 16.79
C LEU A 36 1.50 11.44 18.17
N TRP A 37 0.71 10.37 18.25
CA TRP A 37 0.15 9.90 19.52
C TRP A 37 1.24 9.47 20.52
N ALA A 38 2.27 8.76 20.08
CA ALA A 38 3.38 8.33 20.93
C ALA A 38 4.18 9.51 21.49
N SER A 39 4.41 10.55 20.64
CA SER A 39 5.14 11.76 21.03
C SER A 39 4.37 12.61 22.05
N GLU A 40 3.04 12.67 21.93
CA GLU A 40 2.18 13.43 22.86
C GLU A 40 1.96 12.70 24.16
N SER A 41 1.75 11.36 24.13
CA SER A 41 1.56 10.55 25.34
C SER A 41 2.80 10.49 26.22
N GLN A 42 3.99 10.57 25.64
CA GLN A 42 5.32 10.50 26.29
C GLN A 42 5.49 9.31 27.24
N THR A 43 4.69 8.27 27.05
CA THR A 43 4.72 7.05 27.88
C THR A 43 5.60 5.99 27.23
N THR A 44 6.17 5.09 28.03
CA THR A 44 6.88 3.91 27.52
C THR A 44 5.97 3.05 26.66
N ALA A 45 4.70 2.92 27.03
CA ALA A 45 3.71 2.18 26.23
C ALA A 45 3.49 2.82 24.85
N GLY A 46 3.42 4.15 24.76
CA GLY A 46 3.30 4.87 23.49
C GLY A 46 4.44 4.56 22.54
N TRP A 47 5.67 4.59 23.03
CA TRP A 47 6.86 4.28 22.22
C TRP A 47 6.95 2.80 21.82
N VAL A 48 6.49 1.88 22.70
CA VAL A 48 6.38 0.45 22.34
C VAL A 48 5.37 0.24 21.22
N VAL A 49 4.21 0.89 21.29
CA VAL A 49 3.19 0.83 20.21
C VAL A 49 3.76 1.40 18.89
N PHE A 50 4.45 2.54 18.95
CA PHE A 50 5.08 3.12 17.76
C PHE A 50 6.17 2.21 17.17
N GLY A 51 7.03 1.61 18.01
CA GLY A 51 8.03 0.64 17.58
C GLY A 51 7.39 -0.57 16.88
N THR A 52 6.33 -1.11 17.47
CA THR A 52 5.55 -2.21 16.87
C THR A 52 4.91 -1.80 15.55
N ALA A 53 4.29 -0.62 15.49
CA ALA A 53 3.71 -0.06 14.27
C ALA A 53 4.76 0.11 13.16
N THR A 54 5.98 0.54 13.51
CA THR A 54 7.09 0.69 12.56
C THR A 54 7.53 -0.66 11.99
N ILE A 55 7.68 -1.68 12.84
CA ILE A 55 8.03 -3.04 12.39
C ILE A 55 6.94 -3.59 11.45
N LEU A 56 5.66 -3.45 11.84
CA LEU A 56 4.53 -3.88 11.02
C LEU A 56 4.48 -3.14 9.68
N ALA A 57 4.71 -1.82 9.67
CA ALA A 57 4.74 -1.03 8.45
C ALA A 57 5.87 -1.48 7.51
N LEU A 58 7.08 -1.71 8.03
CA LEU A 58 8.21 -2.21 7.23
C LEU A 58 7.94 -3.61 6.67
N LEU A 59 7.40 -4.52 7.47
CA LEU A 59 7.00 -5.85 7.01
C LEU A 59 5.89 -5.77 5.95
N GLY A 60 4.88 -4.93 6.17
CA GLY A 60 3.81 -4.70 5.21
C GLY A 60 4.32 -4.17 3.88
N LEU A 61 5.18 -3.15 3.90
CA LEU A 61 5.83 -2.62 2.70
C LEU A 61 6.63 -3.71 1.97
N LEU A 62 7.42 -4.50 2.70
CA LEU A 62 8.20 -5.59 2.10
C LEU A 62 7.28 -6.61 1.42
N LEU A 63 6.23 -7.06 2.09
CA LEU A 63 5.27 -8.03 1.55
C LEU A 63 4.47 -7.46 0.37
N GLN A 64 4.10 -6.18 0.43
CA GLN A 64 3.34 -5.47 -0.61
C GLN A 64 4.08 -5.43 -1.96
N TYR A 65 5.42 -5.39 -1.94
CA TYR A 65 6.23 -5.40 -3.16
C TYR A 65 6.70 -6.81 -3.56
N LEU A 66 7.12 -7.64 -2.59
CA LEU A 66 7.68 -8.96 -2.88
C LEU A 66 6.63 -9.96 -3.37
N LEU A 67 5.44 -10.01 -2.75
CA LEU A 67 4.45 -11.03 -3.07
C LEU A 67 3.83 -10.84 -4.46
N PRO A 68 3.38 -9.62 -4.85
CA PRO A 68 2.86 -9.39 -6.21
C PRO A 68 3.94 -9.63 -7.28
N GLY A 69 5.18 -9.16 -7.04
CA GLY A 69 6.28 -9.36 -7.97
C GLY A 69 6.61 -10.85 -8.22
N ARG A 70 6.64 -11.65 -7.15
CA ARG A 70 6.84 -13.10 -7.25
C ARG A 70 5.70 -13.80 -7.99
N ARG A 71 4.45 -13.34 -7.83
CA ARG A 71 3.31 -13.89 -8.56
C ARG A 71 3.40 -13.58 -10.05
N LEU A 72 3.66 -12.33 -10.41
CA LEU A 72 3.84 -11.95 -11.81
C LEU A 72 4.91 -12.79 -12.51
N ALA A 73 6.04 -13.03 -11.82
CA ALA A 73 7.11 -13.89 -12.34
C ALA A 73 6.66 -15.36 -12.51
N LYS A 74 5.90 -15.92 -11.57
CA LYS A 74 5.35 -17.29 -11.65
C LYS A 74 4.33 -17.44 -12.79
N ASP A 75 3.55 -16.39 -13.06
CA ASP A 75 2.56 -16.35 -14.11
C ASP A 75 3.18 -16.12 -15.50
N GLY A 76 4.51 -16.17 -15.61
CA GLY A 76 5.24 -16.06 -16.88
C GLY A 76 5.36 -14.64 -17.43
N ILE A 77 5.04 -13.62 -16.63
CA ILE A 77 5.24 -12.23 -17.02
C ILE A 77 6.74 -11.91 -16.95
N SER A 78 7.34 -11.63 -18.09
CA SER A 78 8.78 -11.35 -18.20
C SER A 78 9.16 -10.08 -17.44
N MET A 79 10.40 -10.03 -16.95
CA MET A 79 10.97 -8.86 -16.27
C MET A 79 10.87 -7.60 -17.14
N SER A 80 11.07 -7.71 -18.45
CA SER A 80 10.94 -6.58 -19.38
C SER A 80 9.51 -6.03 -19.45
N THR A 81 8.50 -6.88 -19.32
CA THR A 81 7.09 -6.44 -19.24
C THR A 81 6.80 -5.75 -17.90
N THR A 82 7.33 -6.27 -16.80
CA THR A 82 7.21 -5.64 -15.48
C THR A 82 7.91 -4.28 -15.45
N LEU A 83 9.08 -4.16 -16.05
CA LEU A 83 9.81 -2.88 -16.18
C LEU A 83 9.05 -1.89 -17.06
N ALA A 84 8.44 -2.32 -18.16
CA ALA A 84 7.58 -1.46 -18.98
C ALA A 84 6.37 -0.97 -18.18
N GLY A 85 5.77 -1.85 -17.37
CA GLY A 85 4.73 -1.48 -16.40
C GLY A 85 5.21 -0.43 -15.41
N ALA A 86 6.38 -0.63 -14.79
CA ALA A 86 6.97 0.30 -13.84
C ALA A 86 7.31 1.66 -14.48
N ALA A 87 7.83 1.67 -15.70
CA ALA A 87 8.12 2.91 -16.45
C ALA A 87 6.84 3.72 -16.72
N LEU A 88 5.77 3.08 -17.19
CA LEU A 88 4.49 3.75 -17.39
C LEU A 88 3.79 4.12 -16.08
N ALA A 89 4.00 3.35 -15.00
CA ALA A 89 3.54 3.73 -13.67
C ALA A 89 4.17 5.05 -13.21
N LEU A 90 5.48 5.22 -13.44
CA LEU A 90 6.18 6.45 -13.12
C LEU A 90 5.65 7.64 -13.95
N VAL A 91 5.44 7.45 -15.25
CA VAL A 91 4.81 8.49 -16.10
C VAL A 91 3.40 8.80 -15.62
N GLY A 92 2.61 7.77 -15.30
CA GLY A 92 1.25 7.92 -14.79
C GLY A 92 1.20 8.70 -13.47
N PHE A 93 2.18 8.51 -12.59
CA PHE A 93 2.29 9.28 -11.35
C PHE A 93 2.39 10.79 -11.59
N PHE A 94 3.14 11.21 -12.61
CA PHE A 94 3.26 12.64 -12.96
C PHE A 94 2.01 13.21 -13.63
N VAL A 95 1.19 12.36 -14.25
CA VAL A 95 -0.08 12.77 -14.88
C VAL A 95 -1.21 12.85 -13.86
N ILE A 96 -1.37 11.80 -13.07
CA ILE A 96 -2.37 11.71 -11.98
C ILE A 96 -1.66 11.07 -10.78
N PRO A 97 -1.26 11.86 -9.78
CA PRO A 97 -0.58 11.33 -8.60
C PRO A 97 -1.35 10.17 -7.96
N VAL A 98 -0.64 9.13 -7.55
CA VAL A 98 -1.13 7.90 -6.92
C VAL A 98 -1.95 7.02 -7.86
N VAL A 99 -3.11 7.46 -8.33
CA VAL A 99 -3.99 6.68 -9.25
C VAL A 99 -3.26 6.35 -10.55
N GLY A 100 -2.50 7.29 -11.08
CA GLY A 100 -1.72 7.12 -12.31
C GLY A 100 -0.66 6.05 -12.23
N ILE A 101 -0.11 5.75 -11.02
CA ILE A 101 0.81 4.62 -10.82
C ILE A 101 0.13 3.31 -11.21
N PHE A 102 -1.07 3.07 -10.70
CA PHE A 102 -1.81 1.83 -10.94
C PHE A 102 -2.26 1.72 -12.40
N LEU A 103 -2.85 2.79 -12.93
CA LEU A 103 -3.28 2.84 -14.33
C LEU A 103 -2.10 2.70 -15.29
N GLY A 104 -1.01 3.40 -15.03
CA GLY A 104 0.23 3.34 -15.80
C GLY A 104 0.84 1.95 -15.79
N PHE A 105 0.91 1.31 -14.61
CA PHE A 105 1.42 -0.06 -14.50
C PHE A 105 0.61 -1.05 -15.35
N VAL A 106 -0.72 -1.04 -15.21
CA VAL A 106 -1.61 -1.92 -15.97
C VAL A 106 -1.48 -1.67 -17.47
N LEU A 107 -1.50 -0.40 -17.86
CA LEU A 107 -1.34 -0.01 -19.27
C LEU A 107 0.02 -0.43 -19.84
N GLY A 108 1.09 -0.27 -19.06
CA GLY A 108 2.44 -0.67 -19.46
C GLY A 108 2.59 -2.17 -19.64
N VAL A 109 2.03 -2.97 -18.73
CA VAL A 109 1.97 -4.43 -18.90
C VAL A 109 1.17 -4.80 -20.14
N TYR A 110 -0.01 -4.20 -20.33
CA TYR A 110 -0.85 -4.44 -21.50
C TYR A 110 -0.13 -4.13 -22.81
N LEU A 111 0.44 -2.93 -22.96
CA LEU A 111 1.12 -2.50 -24.17
C LEU A 111 2.35 -3.36 -24.46
N SER A 112 3.13 -3.70 -23.43
CA SER A 112 4.30 -4.58 -23.59
C SER A 112 3.90 -5.98 -24.06
N GLN A 113 2.85 -6.56 -23.48
CA GLN A 113 2.38 -7.88 -23.89
C GLN A 113 1.73 -7.86 -25.25
N ARG A 114 0.97 -6.81 -25.57
CA ARG A 114 0.38 -6.66 -26.90
C ARG A 114 1.44 -6.54 -28.00
N SER A 115 2.52 -5.82 -27.74
CA SER A 115 3.63 -5.70 -28.72
C SER A 115 4.37 -7.02 -28.92
N LYS A 116 4.43 -7.89 -27.89
CA LYS A 116 5.09 -9.21 -27.96
C LYS A 116 4.22 -10.29 -28.57
N LEU A 117 2.94 -10.29 -28.24
CA LEU A 117 2.00 -11.37 -28.59
C LEU A 117 1.11 -11.04 -29.79
N GLY A 118 1.10 -9.77 -30.23
CA GLY A 118 0.44 -9.31 -31.45
C GLY A 118 -1.07 -9.12 -31.35
N THR A 119 -1.76 -9.79 -30.42
CA THR A 119 -3.23 -9.72 -30.29
C THR A 119 -3.67 -9.25 -28.91
N HIS A 120 -4.88 -8.67 -28.84
CA HIS A 120 -5.52 -8.28 -27.59
C HIS A 120 -5.84 -9.50 -26.71
N GLU A 121 -6.35 -10.56 -27.33
CA GLU A 121 -6.77 -11.78 -26.63
C GLU A 121 -5.60 -12.47 -25.91
N ALA A 122 -4.40 -12.43 -26.50
CA ALA A 122 -3.19 -12.97 -25.88
C ALA A 122 -2.61 -12.05 -24.78
N ALA A 123 -2.77 -10.72 -24.91
CA ALA A 123 -2.26 -9.75 -23.92
C ALA A 123 -3.18 -9.62 -22.69
N TRP A 124 -4.47 -9.84 -22.85
CA TRP A 124 -5.48 -9.64 -21.81
C TRP A 124 -5.27 -10.49 -20.53
N PRO A 125 -4.88 -11.78 -20.59
CA PRO A 125 -4.56 -12.55 -19.39
C PRO A 125 -3.49 -11.93 -18.52
N SER A 126 -2.41 -11.42 -19.12
CA SER A 126 -1.33 -10.74 -18.38
C SER A 126 -1.81 -9.44 -17.73
N THR A 127 -2.71 -8.71 -18.40
CA THR A 127 -3.33 -7.51 -17.83
C THR A 127 -4.20 -7.83 -16.60
N LYS A 128 -4.96 -8.92 -16.65
CA LYS A 128 -5.71 -9.41 -15.48
C LYS A 128 -4.80 -9.78 -14.31
N GLN A 129 -3.65 -10.37 -14.60
CA GLN A 129 -2.66 -10.70 -13.57
C GLN A 129 -2.05 -9.44 -12.94
N ALA A 130 -1.78 -8.39 -13.74
CA ALA A 130 -1.36 -7.09 -13.22
C ALA A 130 -2.42 -6.47 -12.31
N LEU A 131 -3.69 -6.52 -12.69
CA LEU A 131 -4.80 -6.05 -11.85
C LEU A 131 -4.90 -6.83 -10.53
N ARG A 132 -4.75 -8.16 -10.58
CA ARG A 132 -4.72 -9.00 -9.37
C ARG A 132 -3.54 -8.69 -8.46
N ALA A 133 -2.37 -8.40 -9.04
CA ALA A 133 -1.18 -8.00 -8.29
C ALA A 133 -1.41 -6.68 -7.54
N ILE A 134 -2.04 -5.69 -8.17
CA ILE A 134 -2.44 -4.42 -7.56
C ILE A 134 -3.45 -4.67 -6.42
N ALA A 135 -4.50 -5.44 -6.68
CA ALA A 135 -5.51 -5.75 -5.65
C ALA A 135 -4.88 -6.45 -4.43
N MET A 136 -3.92 -7.35 -4.66
CA MET A 136 -3.18 -8.02 -3.59
C MET A 136 -2.32 -7.03 -2.81
N SER A 137 -1.65 -6.09 -3.49
CA SER A 137 -0.85 -5.04 -2.86
C SER A 137 -1.71 -4.16 -1.94
N ILE A 138 -2.86 -3.69 -2.43
CA ILE A 138 -3.83 -2.91 -1.66
C ILE A 138 -4.34 -3.72 -0.46
N GLY A 139 -4.64 -5.00 -0.65
CA GLY A 139 -5.09 -5.90 0.42
C GLY A 139 -4.05 -6.03 1.53
N ILE A 140 -2.78 -6.25 1.19
CA ILE A 140 -1.67 -6.35 2.15
C ILE A 140 -1.52 -5.03 2.92
N GLU A 141 -1.55 -3.90 2.21
CA GLU A 141 -1.45 -2.57 2.83
C GLU A 141 -2.60 -2.33 3.80
N PHE A 142 -3.84 -2.66 3.39
CA PHE A 142 -5.03 -2.50 4.23
C PHE A 142 -4.97 -3.34 5.50
N PHE A 143 -4.62 -4.63 5.40
CA PHE A 143 -4.47 -5.50 6.57
C PHE A 143 -3.34 -5.04 7.49
N THR A 144 -2.23 -4.55 6.92
CA THR A 144 -1.14 -3.97 7.71
C THR A 144 -1.62 -2.73 8.46
N GLY A 145 -2.29 -1.80 7.78
CA GLY A 145 -2.85 -0.59 8.39
C GLY A 145 -3.87 -0.91 9.48
N LEU A 146 -4.74 -1.90 9.25
CA LEU A 146 -5.72 -2.37 10.23
C LEU A 146 -5.05 -2.96 11.48
N THR A 147 -3.97 -3.74 11.29
CA THR A 147 -3.20 -4.31 12.41
C THR A 147 -2.52 -3.21 13.23
N ILE A 148 -1.95 -2.19 12.57
CA ILE A 148 -1.36 -1.03 13.25
C ILE A 148 -2.44 -0.26 14.02
N ALA A 149 -3.60 -0.03 13.41
CA ALA A 149 -4.72 0.62 14.08
C ALA A 149 -5.17 -0.17 15.33
N GLY A 150 -5.24 -1.50 15.23
CA GLY A 150 -5.55 -2.37 16.37
C GLY A 150 -4.53 -2.28 17.50
N THR A 151 -3.23 -2.28 17.17
CA THR A 151 -2.16 -2.11 18.20
C THR A 151 -2.24 -0.74 18.87
N TRP A 152 -2.56 0.31 18.10
CA TRP A 152 -2.77 1.64 18.66
C TRP A 152 -3.98 1.68 19.61
N VAL A 153 -5.12 1.09 19.24
CA VAL A 153 -6.30 1.00 20.10
C VAL A 153 -5.97 0.31 21.42
N ILE A 154 -5.26 -0.83 21.37
CA ILE A 154 -4.80 -1.55 22.58
C ILE A 154 -3.90 -0.63 23.44
N GLY A 155 -2.98 0.11 22.82
CA GLY A 155 -2.11 1.05 23.49
C GLY A 155 -2.88 2.17 24.20
N VAL A 156 -3.91 2.73 23.56
CA VAL A 156 -4.77 3.76 24.15
C VAL A 156 -5.46 3.22 25.42
N PHE A 157 -6.02 2.02 25.38
CA PHE A 157 -6.65 1.42 26.57
C PHE A 157 -5.65 1.03 27.66
N ALA A 158 -4.41 0.72 27.31
CA ALA A 158 -3.37 0.39 28.28
C ALA A 158 -2.79 1.63 28.99
N THR A 159 -3.01 2.83 28.43
CA THR A 159 -2.52 4.11 28.98
C THR A 159 -3.62 4.99 29.54
N ALA A 160 -4.90 4.60 29.40
CA ALA A 160 -6.06 5.27 29.99
C ALA A 160 -6.24 4.89 31.45
#